data_23ebcb500f8cdfc5af5fc4340a6c852a
#
_entry.id   23ebcb500f8cdfc5af5fc4340a6c852a
#
_cell.length_a   1.000
_cell.length_b   1.000
_cell.length_c   1.000
_cell.angle_alpha   90.00
_cell.angle_beta   90.00
_cell.angle_gamma   90.00
#
_symmetry.space_group_name_H-M   'P 1'
#
loop_
_entity.id
_entity.type
_entity.pdbx_description
1 polymer ?
#
loop_
_entity_poly.entity_id
_entity_poly.type
_entity_poly.pdbx_seq_one_letter_code
_entity_poly.pdbx_strand_id
1 'polypeptide(L)'
;MRLFFAVFLLSFFSANSQTFYSVDYKSQADVNIIVVEHKSQADLLVNKLDYKSQAKGNEGLWFFVDYKSQADFKLFFVKYKSQADLKIYFVDYKSQAGWTSNEKKHLLY
;
A
#
# COMPACT_ATOMS: atom_id res chain seq x y z
N MET A 1 32.30 18.52 8.00
CA MET A 1 31.87 18.21 8.06
C MET A 1 30.92 17.97 8.35
N ARG A 2 31.02 18.11 8.06
CA ARG A 2 30.26 17.79 8.09
C ARG A 2 29.13 17.48 7.95
N LEU A 3 28.96 17.54 7.45
CA LEU A 3 28.06 17.03 7.28
C LEU A 3 27.03 16.79 7.43
N PHE A 4 27.10 16.98 7.22
CA PHE A 4 26.25 16.43 7.30
C PHE A 4 25.42 16.14 7.42
N PHE A 5 25.63 16.23 7.05
CA PHE A 5 24.92 15.61 7.06
C PHE A 5 23.98 15.31 7.18
N ALA A 6 24.25 15.54 6.85
CA ALA A 6 23.50 14.95 6.79
C ALA A 6 22.53 14.54 6.84
N VAL A 7 22.64 14.72 6.45
CA VAL A 7 21.94 14.07 6.43
C VAL A 7 21.00 13.68 6.56
N PHE A 8 21.20 13.91 6.21
CA PHE A 8 20.54 13.24 6.26
C PHE A 8 19.61 12.88 6.32
N LEU A 9 19.65 13.02 5.96
CA LEU A 9 19.02 12.44 6.00
C LEU A 9 18.01 12.20 5.88
N LEU A 10 18.02 12.35 5.47
CA LEU A 10 17.39 11.93 5.37
C LEU A 10 16.43 11.53 5.24
N SER A 11 16.58 11.52 4.78
CA SER A 11 16.10 10.84 4.71
C SER A 11 14.99 10.52 4.96
N PHE A 12 14.73 10.58 4.64
CA PHE A 12 13.95 10.03 4.89
C PHE A 12 12.68 10.01 4.89
N PHE A 13 12.73 9.86 4.49
CA PHE A 13 11.41 10.18 4.67
C PHE A 13 10.43 9.97 3.55
N SER A 14 10.72 10.13 2.40
CA SER A 14 9.99 9.68 1.24
C SER A 14 9.68 8.20 1.35
N ALA A 15 10.41 7.54 2.20
CA ALA A 15 10.18 6.14 2.48
C ALA A 15 8.79 5.86 3.04
N ASN A 16 8.07 6.90 3.44
CA ASN A 16 6.75 6.74 4.03
C ASN A 16 5.60 6.90 3.03
N SER A 17 5.90 7.15 1.76
CA SER A 17 4.87 7.23 0.73
C SER A 17 4.57 5.84 0.21
N GLN A 18 3.30 5.56 -0.10
CA GLN A 18 2.92 4.28 -0.69
C GLN A 18 2.18 4.49 -1.99
N THR A 19 2.82 4.09 -3.08
CA THR A 19 2.24 4.13 -4.41
C THR A 19 2.16 2.71 -4.96
N PHE A 20 1.12 2.45 -5.71
CA PHE A 20 0.79 1.09 -6.15
C PHE A 20 0.48 1.04 -7.63
N TYR A 21 0.82 -0.08 -8.24
CA TYR A 21 0.49 -0.36 -9.62
C TYR A 21 -0.09 -1.77 -9.69
N SER A 22 -1.24 -1.91 -10.36
CA SER A 22 -1.89 -3.20 -10.54
C SER A 22 -1.31 -3.88 -11.77
N VAL A 23 -0.68 -5.04 -11.59
CA VAL A 23 -0.08 -5.79 -12.69
C VAL A 23 -1.06 -6.82 -13.24
N ASP A 24 -0.82 -7.26 -14.48
CA ASP A 24 -1.70 -8.20 -15.16
C ASP A 24 -1.40 -9.66 -14.83
N TYR A 25 -0.21 -9.93 -14.32
CA TYR A 25 0.24 -11.30 -14.06
C TYR A 25 0.78 -11.44 -12.65
N LYS A 26 0.39 -12.52 -12.00
CA LYS A 26 0.81 -12.83 -10.63
C LYS A 26 2.33 -12.82 -10.47
N SER A 27 3.05 -13.31 -11.48
CA SER A 27 4.51 -13.39 -11.44
C SER A 27 5.20 -12.03 -11.34
N GLN A 28 4.50 -10.95 -11.64
CA GLN A 28 5.05 -9.60 -11.61
C GLN A 28 4.74 -8.87 -10.30
N ALA A 29 3.95 -9.46 -9.43
CA ALA A 29 3.45 -8.79 -8.23
C ALA A 29 4.37 -8.95 -7.03
N ASP A 30 4.42 -7.91 -6.21
CA ASP A 30 5.04 -8.00 -4.89
C ASP A 30 4.09 -8.60 -3.88
N VAL A 31 2.78 -8.33 -4.03
CA VAL A 31 1.75 -8.78 -3.11
C VAL A 31 0.50 -9.17 -3.89
N ASN A 32 -0.10 -10.30 -3.52
CA ASN A 32 -1.37 -10.75 -4.08
C ASN A 32 -2.49 -10.26 -3.17
N ILE A 33 -3.46 -9.55 -3.76
CA ILE A 33 -4.49 -8.83 -3.00
C ILE A 33 -5.86 -9.37 -3.37
N ILE A 34 -6.76 -9.48 -2.38
CA ILE A 34 -8.18 -9.67 -2.67
C ILE A 34 -8.97 -8.56 -1.98
N VAL A 35 -9.98 -8.07 -2.69
CA VAL A 35 -10.93 -7.10 -2.13
C VAL A 35 -12.09 -7.90 -1.54
N VAL A 36 -12.28 -7.79 -0.23
CA VAL A 36 -13.34 -8.53 0.45
C VAL A 36 -14.63 -7.72 0.47
N GLU A 37 -15.76 -8.41 0.67
CA GLU A 37 -17.08 -7.79 0.63
C GLU A 37 -17.46 -7.07 1.92
N HIS A 38 -16.84 -7.45 3.02
CA HIS A 38 -17.18 -6.90 4.33
C HIS A 38 -15.94 -6.39 5.04
N LYS A 39 -16.09 -5.23 5.66
CA LYS A 39 -15.02 -4.57 6.38
C LYS A 39 -14.38 -5.50 7.43
N SER A 40 -15.20 -6.30 8.11
CA SER A 40 -14.74 -7.20 9.17
C SER A 40 -13.81 -8.31 8.67
N GLN A 41 -13.79 -8.55 7.36
CA GLN A 41 -12.95 -9.59 6.76
C GLN A 41 -11.60 -9.10 6.32
N ALA A 42 -11.39 -7.78 6.33
CA ALA A 42 -10.17 -7.18 5.78
C ALA A 42 -9.03 -7.18 6.78
N ASP A 43 -7.82 -7.33 6.26
CA ASP A 43 -6.59 -7.10 7.03
C ASP A 43 -6.28 -5.61 7.08
N LEU A 44 -6.61 -4.91 6.02
CA LEU A 44 -6.32 -3.49 5.86
C LEU A 44 -7.49 -2.77 5.22
N LEU A 45 -7.89 -1.66 5.82
CA LEU A 45 -8.90 -0.77 5.26
C LEU A 45 -8.17 0.28 4.44
N VAL A 46 -8.52 0.40 3.16
CA VAL A 46 -7.78 1.22 2.20
C VAL A 46 -8.63 2.37 1.70
N ASN A 47 -8.09 3.56 1.74
CA ASN A 47 -8.67 4.72 1.06
C ASN A 47 -7.86 5.03 -0.19
N LYS A 48 -8.51 5.00 -1.35
CA LYS A 48 -7.87 5.34 -2.62
C LYS A 48 -7.77 6.85 -2.71
N LEU A 49 -6.55 7.34 -2.81
CA LEU A 49 -6.27 8.77 -2.84
C LEU A 49 -6.38 9.32 -4.26
N ASP A 50 -6.79 10.58 -4.38
CA ASP A 50 -6.85 11.28 -5.64
C ASP A 50 -5.51 11.90 -6.02
N TYR A 51 -4.66 12.16 -5.02
CA TYR A 51 -3.39 12.85 -5.23
C TYR A 51 -2.24 12.13 -4.53
N LYS A 52 -1.13 12.00 -5.25
CA LYS A 52 0.06 11.34 -4.72
C LYS A 52 0.57 12.00 -3.44
N SER A 53 0.45 13.33 -3.36
CA SER A 53 0.93 14.10 -2.20
C SER A 53 0.26 13.69 -0.90
N GLN A 54 -0.88 12.99 -0.99
CA GLN A 54 -1.62 12.54 0.20
C GLN A 54 -1.18 11.16 0.67
N ALA A 55 -0.36 10.44 -0.12
CA ALA A 55 0.11 9.12 0.24
C ALA A 55 1.19 9.22 1.30
N LYS A 56 0.91 8.72 2.49
CA LYS A 56 1.81 8.79 3.63
C LYS A 56 1.74 7.52 4.45
N GLY A 57 2.90 7.07 4.90
CA GLY A 57 2.99 5.97 5.83
C GLY A 57 2.43 4.66 5.29
N ASN A 58 2.24 3.72 6.21
CA ASN A 58 1.72 2.38 5.90
C ASN A 58 0.42 2.18 6.68
N GLU A 59 -0.60 3.00 6.39
CA GLU A 59 -1.86 2.97 7.12
C GLU A 59 -3.07 2.94 6.18
N GLY A 60 -2.87 2.43 4.96
CA GLY A 60 -3.98 2.26 4.04
C GLY A 60 -4.31 3.45 3.17
N LEU A 61 -3.44 4.44 3.13
CA LEU A 61 -3.60 5.58 2.23
C LEU A 61 -2.84 5.28 0.94
N TRP A 62 -3.57 4.82 -0.06
CA TRP A 62 -2.98 4.29 -1.29
C TRP A 62 -3.22 5.22 -2.47
N PHE A 63 -2.15 5.50 -3.23
CA PHE A 63 -2.24 6.18 -4.50
C PHE A 63 -1.80 5.22 -5.61
N PHE A 64 -2.68 5.03 -6.61
CA PHE A 64 -2.36 4.17 -7.76
C PHE A 64 -1.73 5.01 -8.85
N VAL A 65 -0.56 4.58 -9.30
CA VAL A 65 0.18 5.29 -10.35
C VAL A 65 -0.13 4.70 -11.71
N ASP A 66 0.16 5.48 -12.77
CA ASP A 66 -0.15 5.09 -14.15
C ASP A 66 0.91 4.19 -14.76
N TYR A 67 2.11 4.20 -14.21
CA TYR A 67 3.23 3.44 -14.76
C TYR A 67 3.91 2.60 -13.69
N LYS A 68 4.23 1.36 -14.06
CA LYS A 68 4.86 0.40 -13.14
C LYS A 68 6.14 0.96 -12.50
N SER A 69 6.93 1.70 -13.28
CA SER A 69 8.20 2.24 -12.80
C SER A 69 8.05 3.27 -11.67
N GLN A 70 6.86 3.80 -11.48
CA GLN A 70 6.58 4.81 -10.45
C GLN A 70 6.06 4.21 -9.15
N ALA A 71 5.80 2.90 -9.14
CA ALA A 71 5.16 2.26 -7.99
C ALA A 71 6.19 1.78 -6.97
N ASP A 72 5.83 1.95 -5.69
CA ASP A 72 6.57 1.34 -4.59
C ASP A 72 6.25 -0.15 -4.51
N PHE A 73 5.01 -0.51 -4.81
CA PHE A 73 4.54 -1.90 -4.77
C PHE A 73 3.72 -2.24 -5.99
N LYS A 74 3.93 -3.45 -6.49
CA LYS A 74 3.14 -4.00 -7.60
C LYS A 74 2.18 -5.02 -7.03
N LEU A 75 0.91 -4.87 -7.34
CA LEU A 75 -0.18 -5.69 -6.80
C LEU A 75 -0.83 -6.53 -7.88
N PHE A 76 -1.20 -7.76 -7.54
CA PHE A 76 -2.04 -8.58 -8.40
C PHE A 76 -3.32 -8.91 -7.64
N PHE A 77 -4.46 -8.56 -8.23
CA PHE A 77 -5.77 -8.82 -7.61
C PHE A 77 -6.19 -10.24 -7.96
N VAL A 78 -6.34 -11.07 -6.92
CA VAL A 78 -6.73 -12.47 -7.10
C VAL A 78 -8.23 -12.64 -6.92
N LYS A 79 -8.76 -13.77 -7.38
CA LYS A 79 -10.20 -14.06 -7.33
C LYS A 79 -10.61 -14.78 -6.05
N TYR A 80 -9.68 -15.51 -5.44
CA TYR A 80 -9.99 -16.37 -4.30
C TYR A 80 -9.15 -16.00 -3.11
N LYS A 81 -9.77 -16.01 -1.92
CA LYS A 81 -9.07 -15.67 -0.68
C LYS A 81 -7.85 -16.53 -0.42
N SER A 82 -7.91 -17.81 -0.81
CA SER A 82 -6.81 -18.73 -0.59
C SER A 82 -5.54 -18.36 -1.36
N GLN A 83 -5.66 -17.51 -2.38
CA GLN A 83 -4.54 -17.08 -3.20
C GLN A 83 -3.98 -15.73 -2.76
N ALA A 84 -4.66 -15.05 -1.84
CA ALA A 84 -4.30 -13.69 -1.46
C ALA A 84 -3.29 -13.69 -0.31
N ASP A 85 -2.34 -12.77 -0.39
CA ASP A 85 -1.44 -12.48 0.73
C ASP A 85 -2.10 -11.49 1.68
N LEU A 86 -2.95 -10.62 1.15
CA LEU A 86 -3.55 -9.53 1.88
C LEU A 86 -5.00 -9.34 1.47
N LYS A 87 -5.88 -9.21 2.47
CA LYS A 87 -7.31 -8.93 2.25
C LYS A 87 -7.55 -7.45 2.55
N ILE A 88 -8.13 -6.75 1.60
CA ILE A 88 -8.40 -5.32 1.76
C ILE A 88 -9.89 -5.03 1.55
N TYR A 89 -10.32 -3.89 2.11
CA TYR A 89 -11.65 -3.34 1.91
C TYR A 89 -11.51 -1.85 1.68
N PHE A 90 -12.11 -1.33 0.60
CA PHE A 90 -12.01 0.09 0.28
C PHE A 90 -13.00 0.88 1.11
N VAL A 91 -12.50 1.95 1.75
CA VAL A 91 -13.33 2.86 2.55
C VAL A 91 -13.37 4.23 1.88
N ASP A 92 -14.42 5.00 2.19
CA ASP A 92 -14.67 6.27 1.53
C ASP A 92 -13.88 7.44 2.08
N TYR A 93 -13.42 7.34 3.32
CA TYR A 93 -12.76 8.44 4.01
C TYR A 93 -11.40 8.03 4.55
N LYS A 94 -10.45 8.98 4.49
CA LYS A 94 -9.09 8.74 4.99
C LYS A 94 -9.08 8.34 6.46
N SER A 95 -9.99 8.91 7.25
CA SER A 95 -10.05 8.62 8.68
C SER A 95 -10.44 7.19 8.99
N GLN A 96 -11.01 6.49 8.00
CA GLN A 96 -11.42 5.10 8.17
C GLN A 96 -10.34 4.10 7.77
N ALA A 97 -9.28 4.57 7.11
CA ALA A 97 -8.20 3.70 6.63
C ALA A 97 -7.34 3.22 7.79
N GLY A 98 -6.77 2.03 7.64
CA GLY A 98 -5.83 1.51 8.62
C GLY A 98 -5.88 0.01 8.73
N TRP A 99 -4.88 -0.53 9.42
CA TRP A 99 -4.77 -1.96 9.65
C TRP A 99 -5.76 -2.42 10.71
N THR A 100 -6.46 -3.52 10.44
CA THR A 100 -7.32 -4.14 11.42
C THR A 100 -6.53 -5.07 12.34
N SER A 101 -5.36 -5.51 11.84
CA SER A 101 -4.43 -6.37 12.56
C SER A 101 -3.04 -6.06 12.04
N ASN A 102 -2.04 -6.15 12.91
CA ASN A 102 -0.66 -5.86 12.52
C ASN A 102 0.09 -7.04 11.92
N GLU A 103 -0.56 -8.19 11.82
CA GLU A 103 0.09 -9.41 11.38
C GLU A 103 0.69 -9.34 9.98
N LYS A 104 0.02 -8.60 9.09
CA LYS A 104 0.42 -8.52 7.68
C LYS A 104 1.02 -7.18 7.29
N LYS A 105 1.22 -6.32 8.26
CA LYS A 105 1.72 -4.97 8.01
C LYS A 105 3.08 -4.99 7.32
N HIS A 106 3.89 -6.00 7.61
CA HIS A 106 5.24 -6.14 7.04
C HIS A 106 5.22 -6.34 5.52
N LEU A 107 4.10 -6.76 4.94
CA LEU A 107 4.02 -7.00 3.49
C LEU A 107 4.17 -5.72 2.68
N LEU A 108 3.91 -4.58 3.30
CA LEU A 108 3.95 -3.27 2.64
C LEU A 108 5.02 -2.34 3.21
N TYR A 109 6.10 -2.90 3.65
CA TYR A 109 7.27 -2.12 4.07
C TYR A 109 8.39 -2.20 3.05
#